data_88e7210042238a48cd0426e2dd246205
#
_entry.id   88e7210042238a48cd0426e2dd246205
#
_cell.length_a   1.000
_cell.length_b   1.000
_cell.length_c   1.000
_cell.angle_alpha   90.00
_cell.angle_beta   90.00
_cell.angle_gamma   90.00
#
_symmetry.space_group_name_H-M   'P 1'
#
loop_
_entity.id
_entity.type
_entity.pdbx_description
1 polymer ?
#
loop_
_entity_poly.entity_id
_entity_poly.type
_entity_poly.pdbx_seq_one_letter_code
_entity_poly.pdbx_strand_id
1 'polypeptide(L)'
;MNTSKLRLCKVGQEVYWFHGFTQISRIVPPSPLRGGHSGGVVSDAYAILEKRDGTVALAEALRVQFLEPPDELAKYEEEGNKDV
;
A
#
# COMPACT_ATOMS: atom_id res chain seq x y z
N MET A 1 7.20 5.25 -19.47
CA MET A 1 7.54 4.26 -18.45
C MET A 1 7.11 2.87 -18.92
N ASN A 2 7.94 1.91 -18.68
CA ASN A 2 7.63 0.53 -19.09
C ASN A 2 6.80 -0.14 -18.01
N THR A 3 5.51 -0.34 -18.28
CA THR A 3 4.60 -0.92 -17.31
C THR A 3 4.89 -2.39 -17.01
N SER A 4 5.69 -3.06 -17.86
CA SER A 4 6.03 -4.45 -17.61
C SER A 4 6.86 -4.64 -16.35
N LYS A 5 7.44 -3.56 -15.82
CA LYS A 5 8.20 -3.62 -14.58
C LYS A 5 7.37 -3.33 -13.35
N LEU A 6 6.15 -2.93 -13.53
CA LEU A 6 5.27 -2.68 -12.40
C LEU A 6 4.64 -3.98 -11.90
N ARG A 7 4.46 -4.05 -10.61
CA ARG A 7 3.80 -5.20 -10.01
C ARG A 7 2.29 -5.02 -10.09
N LEU A 8 1.60 -6.13 -10.19
CA LEU A 8 0.15 -6.13 -10.08
C LEU A 8 -0.25 -6.34 -8.63
N CYS A 9 -1.27 -5.63 -8.22
CA CYS A 9 -1.81 -5.78 -6.88
C CYS A 9 -3.33 -5.75 -6.93
N LYS A 10 -3.92 -6.10 -5.82
CA LYS A 10 -5.36 -6.23 -5.69
C LYS A 10 -5.79 -5.45 -4.46
N VAL A 11 -6.86 -4.69 -4.59
CA VAL A 11 -7.51 -4.04 -3.47
C VAL A 11 -9.00 -4.39 -3.57
N GLY A 12 -9.49 -5.09 -2.57
CA GLY A 12 -10.82 -5.65 -2.68
C GLY A 12 -10.88 -6.66 -3.80
N GLN A 13 -11.67 -6.40 -4.81
CA GLN A 13 -11.81 -7.29 -5.96
C GLN A 13 -11.24 -6.71 -7.24
N GLU A 14 -10.56 -5.57 -7.15
CA GLU A 14 -10.03 -4.91 -8.32
C GLU A 14 -8.54 -5.02 -8.40
N VAL A 15 -8.03 -5.15 -9.61
CA VAL A 15 -6.61 -5.31 -9.87
C VAL A 15 -6.05 -4.02 -10.43
N TYR A 16 -4.86 -3.65 -9.96
CA TYR A 16 -4.21 -2.40 -10.34
C TYR A 16 -2.74 -2.64 -10.59
N TRP A 17 -2.13 -1.71 -11.33
CA TRP A 17 -0.67 -1.62 -11.34
C TRP A 17 -0.22 -0.79 -10.14
N PHE A 18 0.78 -1.30 -9.46
CA PHE A 18 1.31 -0.65 -8.26
C PHE A 18 2.50 0.22 -8.61
N HIS A 19 2.41 1.49 -8.28
CA HIS A 19 3.47 2.46 -8.55
C HIS A 19 4.37 2.74 -7.36
N GLY A 20 3.92 2.49 -6.18
CA GLY A 20 4.71 2.74 -5.00
C GLY A 20 3.85 3.14 -3.83
N PHE A 21 4.51 3.34 -2.70
CA PHE A 21 3.83 3.84 -1.52
C PHE A 21 4.15 5.32 -1.33
N THR A 22 3.22 6.03 -0.75
CA THR A 22 3.43 7.42 -0.38
C THR A 22 2.86 7.63 1.01
N GLN A 23 3.33 8.66 1.68
CA GLN A 23 2.84 9.01 3.00
C GLN A 23 2.11 10.34 2.89
N ILE A 24 0.89 10.37 3.43
CA ILE A 24 0.10 11.59 3.43
C ILE A 24 -0.11 12.00 4.87
N SER A 25 0.26 13.23 5.17
CA SER A 25 0.10 13.79 6.51
C SER A 25 -1.04 14.78 6.50
N ARG A 26 -1.77 14.81 7.59
CA ARG A 26 -2.86 15.76 7.74
C ARG A 26 -2.91 16.24 9.17
N ILE A 27 -3.39 17.46 9.34
CA ILE A 27 -3.55 18.04 10.66
C ILE A 27 -4.92 17.61 11.19
N VAL A 28 -4.90 17.08 12.40
CA VAL A 28 -6.13 16.66 13.07
C VAL A 28 -6.47 17.70 14.10
N PRO A 29 -7.62 18.36 14.01
CA PRO A 29 -7.97 19.39 14.98
C PRO A 29 -8.26 18.77 16.35
N PRO A 30 -8.09 19.54 17.42
CA PRO A 30 -8.44 19.05 18.75
C PRO A 30 -9.93 18.71 18.82
N SER A 31 -10.24 17.64 19.52
CA SER A 31 -11.61 17.22 19.66
C SER A 31 -12.19 17.82 20.94
N PRO A 32 -13.33 18.51 20.86
CA PRO A 32 -13.99 19.03 22.07
C PRO A 32 -14.75 17.96 22.84
N LEU A 33 -14.90 16.78 22.26
CA LEU A 33 -15.66 15.72 22.90
C LEU A 33 -14.82 15.05 23.97
N ARG A 34 -15.52 14.60 25.03
CA ARG A 34 -14.86 13.88 26.09
C ARG A 34 -14.22 12.61 25.53
N GLY A 35 -12.98 12.38 25.90
CA GLY A 35 -12.23 11.27 25.37
C GLY A 35 -11.58 11.57 24.04
N GLY A 36 -11.78 12.77 23.51
CA GLY A 36 -11.14 13.16 22.28
C GLY A 36 -9.65 13.42 22.45
N HIS A 37 -8.96 13.53 21.33
CA HIS A 37 -7.53 13.78 21.34
C HIS A 37 -7.24 15.30 21.30
N SER A 38 -6.02 15.65 21.62
CA SER A 38 -5.61 17.05 21.65
C SER A 38 -5.30 17.63 20.29
N GLY A 39 -5.40 16.84 19.25
CA GLY A 39 -5.04 17.26 17.91
C GLY A 39 -3.60 16.90 17.58
N GLY A 40 -3.15 17.25 16.41
CA GLY A 40 -1.80 16.97 15.99
C GLY A 40 -1.72 16.65 14.52
N VAL A 41 -0.68 15.90 14.13
CA VAL A 41 -0.45 15.48 12.77
C VAL A 41 -0.55 13.95 12.70
N VAL A 42 -1.38 13.49 11.78
CA VAL A 42 -1.53 12.06 11.53
C VAL A 42 -0.93 11.75 10.15
N SER A 43 -0.13 10.71 10.09
CA SER A 43 0.48 10.29 8.84
C SER A 43 0.06 8.86 8.53
N ASP A 44 -0.44 8.67 7.32
CA ASP A 44 -0.86 7.36 6.85
C ASP A 44 -0.13 7.02 5.56
N ALA A 45 0.16 5.75 5.37
CA ALA A 45 0.78 5.27 4.15
C ALA A 45 -0.29 4.84 3.16
N TYR A 46 -0.11 5.24 1.91
CA TYR A 46 -1.02 4.91 0.83
C TYR A 46 -0.26 4.31 -0.34
N ALA A 47 -0.92 3.44 -1.06
CA ALA A 47 -0.38 2.90 -2.30
C ALA A 47 -0.89 3.74 -3.46
N ILE A 48 0.00 4.04 -4.39
CA ILE A 48 -0.33 4.74 -5.62
C ILE A 48 -0.61 3.68 -6.67
N LEU A 49 -1.83 3.68 -7.18
CA LEU A 49 -2.31 2.63 -8.07
C LEU A 49 -2.75 3.21 -9.39
N GLU A 50 -2.61 2.43 -10.44
CA GLU A 50 -3.09 2.82 -11.77
C GLU A 50 -4.10 1.80 -12.24
N LYS A 51 -5.25 2.29 -12.69
CA LYS A 51 -6.29 1.47 -13.26
C LYS A 51 -6.00 1.19 -14.73
N ARG A 52 -6.76 0.26 -15.30
CA ARG A 52 -6.60 -0.09 -16.72
C ARG A 52 -6.76 1.09 -17.66
N ASP A 53 -7.63 2.03 -17.30
CA ASP A 53 -7.87 3.20 -18.11
C ASP A 53 -6.85 4.31 -17.91
N GLY A 54 -5.83 4.07 -17.09
CA GLY A 54 -4.78 5.05 -16.85
C GLY A 54 -5.05 5.99 -15.70
N THR A 55 -6.22 5.91 -15.06
CA THR A 55 -6.48 6.79 -13.93
C THR A 55 -5.75 6.31 -12.69
N VAL A 56 -5.36 7.27 -11.86
CA VAL A 56 -4.59 7.01 -10.65
C VAL A 56 -5.53 7.01 -9.46
N ALA A 57 -5.31 6.06 -8.56
CA ALA A 57 -6.08 5.95 -7.34
C ALA A 57 -5.15 5.78 -6.17
N LEU A 58 -5.64 6.08 -4.97
CA LEU A 58 -4.90 5.84 -3.74
C LEU A 58 -5.68 4.84 -2.89
N ALA A 59 -4.95 3.95 -2.24
CA ALA A 59 -5.56 3.00 -1.30
C ALA A 59 -4.67 2.92 -0.07
N GLU A 60 -5.28 2.65 1.07
CA GLU A 60 -4.50 2.45 2.27
C GLU A 60 -3.51 1.31 2.07
N ALA A 61 -2.28 1.51 2.52
CA ALA A 61 -1.23 0.54 2.26
C ALA A 61 -1.56 -0.86 2.74
N LEU A 62 -2.25 -0.96 3.86
CA LEU A 62 -2.58 -2.26 4.45
C LEU A 62 -3.66 -3.02 3.69
N ARG A 63 -4.33 -2.37 2.76
CA ARG A 63 -5.36 -3.02 1.95
C ARG A 63 -4.82 -3.61 0.67
N VAL A 64 -3.55 -3.36 0.37
CA VAL A 64 -2.95 -3.82 -0.87
C VAL A 64 -2.46 -5.25 -0.72
N GLN A 65 -2.82 -6.10 -1.66
CA GLN A 65 -2.34 -7.46 -1.72
C GLN A 65 -1.65 -7.65 -3.06
N PHE A 66 -0.38 -7.97 -3.03
CA PHE A 66 0.34 -8.24 -4.27
C PHE A 66 -0.02 -9.62 -4.78
N LEU A 67 -0.22 -9.70 -6.10
CA LEU A 67 -0.66 -10.95 -6.71
C LEU A 67 0.48 -11.95 -6.88
N GLU A 68 1.68 -11.42 -7.07
CA GLU A 68 2.85 -12.27 -7.24
C GLU A 68 3.98 -11.75 -6.39
N PRO A 69 4.53 -12.57 -5.48
CA PRO A 69 5.68 -12.13 -4.72
C PRO A 69 6.91 -12.05 -5.62
N PRO A 70 7.86 -11.19 -5.29
CA PRO A 70 9.11 -11.13 -6.05
C PRO A 70 9.85 -12.47 -5.98
N ASP A 71 10.59 -12.77 -7.04
CA ASP A 71 11.38 -14.00 -7.10
C ASP A 71 12.34 -14.13 -5.93
N GLU A 72 12.92 -13.01 -5.52
CA GLU A 72 13.85 -13.03 -4.39
C GLU A 72 13.19 -13.49 -3.10
N LEU A 73 11.95 -13.07 -2.90
CA LEU A 73 11.23 -13.50 -1.71
C LEU A 73 10.92 -14.99 -1.77
N ALA A 74 10.54 -15.49 -2.94
CA ALA A 74 10.27 -16.91 -3.10
C ALA A 74 11.51 -17.75 -2.80
N LYS A 75 12.66 -17.30 -3.29
CA LYS A 75 13.91 -17.99 -2.99
C LYS A 75 14.22 -17.98 -1.52
N TYR A 76 13.99 -16.85 -0.87
CA TYR A 76 14.26 -16.72 0.54
C TYR A 76 13.40 -17.69 1.36
N GLU A 77 12.15 -17.81 1.01
CA GLU A 77 11.25 -18.72 1.71
C GLU A 77 11.67 -20.18 1.57
N GLU A 78 12.11 -20.56 0.37
CA GLU A 78 12.57 -21.93 0.15
C GLU A 78 13.80 -22.24 1.00
N GLU A 79 14.75 -21.31 1.06
CA GLU A 79 15.96 -21.52 1.84
C GLU A 79 15.67 -21.41 3.32
N GLY A 80 14.80 -20.50 3.71
CA GLY A 80 14.49 -20.30 5.12
C GLY A 80 13.81 -21.51 5.74
N ASN A 81 12.96 -22.17 4.97
CA ASN A 81 12.26 -23.34 5.46
C ASN A 81 13.20 -24.50 5.74
N LYS A 82 14.33 -24.52 5.11
CA LYS A 82 15.30 -25.56 5.33
C LYS A 82 16.10 -25.37 6.60
N ASP A 83 16.17 -24.13 7.06
CA ASP A 83 16.97 -23.77 8.23
C ASP A 83 16.20 -23.85 9.53
N VAL A 84 14.92 -24.06 9.44
CA VAL A 84 14.05 -24.07 10.63
C VAL A 84 13.93 -25.47 11.22
#